data_4efa1f838f0a9993e47f3e816211bdb7
#
_entry.id   4efa1f838f0a9993e47f3e816211bdb7
#
_cell.length_a   1.000
_cell.length_b   1.000
_cell.length_c   1.000
_cell.angle_alpha   90.00
_cell.angle_beta   90.00
_cell.angle_gamma   90.00
#
_symmetry.space_group_name_H-M   'P 1'
#
loop_
_entity.id
_entity.type
_entity.pdbx_description
1 polymer ?
#
loop_
_entity_poly.entity_id
_entity_poly.type
_entity_poly.pdbx_seq_one_letter_code
_entity_poly.pdbx_strand_id
1 'polypeptide(L)'
;VNWTNKASAITNRTSPKSDGGTNYQAGIRSAEGLLNGKRQNAKTAVIFVSDGDPTFRYRSDGYTEGNGSSDEDGKSLKAGKDAVADMQTDYFFTVGVGPSGNYKKLTDLANSAVKAGKHASYAGTTLANLNKAFDDIQKQITELACTNVTISDPLSENVEMVKGADGNVLAPQVQIFDTSGNLVNAADLGITASYDSASKSVKMQFPADYKLQEGYTYEVIAKIQPTETAYEKYRTSGYTDQADAGTGTYAGGTGFYSNQNEHAALMYKYGEQNYTEYYKKPVIKVHPGNLKISKAITGLEDNQEALQKVLQNLSFTCELTKPDGKTETKELKLNTDGLVWNAENNAYEYIFTNLTPGTTYKVNENDAVPDGYDLTVSPDTKEISGQIAGSTTSEAKFVNRYIRSDRVLTIAKRVGGNMGDRTHAFRFQVQTKLNGKSYTGGISYVKYDAQGNPVREE
;
A
#
# COMPACT_ATOMS: atom_id res chain seq x y z
N VAL A 1 -31.10 -27.86 -15.06
CA VAL A 1 -30.17 -27.38 -14.00
C VAL A 1 -29.49 -26.14 -14.54
N ASN A 2 -29.51 -25.03 -13.80
CA ASN A 2 -28.78 -23.83 -14.16
C ASN A 2 -27.28 -24.02 -13.89
N TRP A 3 -26.45 -23.13 -14.41
CA TRP A 3 -25.02 -23.13 -14.10
C TRP A 3 -24.77 -23.22 -12.59
N THR A 4 -23.93 -24.16 -12.16
CA THR A 4 -23.62 -24.42 -10.76
C THR A 4 -22.20 -24.96 -10.62
N ASN A 5 -21.53 -24.61 -9.52
CA ASN A 5 -20.26 -25.21 -9.09
C ASN A 5 -20.44 -26.29 -8.00
N LYS A 6 -21.70 -26.63 -7.67
CA LYS A 6 -22.02 -27.62 -6.63
C LYS A 6 -22.35 -28.98 -7.26
N ALA A 7 -21.49 -29.97 -7.08
CA ALA A 7 -21.70 -31.33 -7.54
C ALA A 7 -23.07 -31.91 -7.07
N SER A 8 -23.47 -31.66 -5.82
CA SER A 8 -24.76 -32.11 -5.27
C SER A 8 -25.97 -31.56 -6.00
N ALA A 9 -25.90 -30.39 -6.62
CA ALA A 9 -27.00 -29.83 -7.42
C ALA A 9 -27.17 -30.59 -8.73
N ILE A 10 -26.14 -31.27 -9.21
CA ILE A 10 -26.14 -32.12 -10.41
C ILE A 10 -26.61 -33.54 -10.05
N THR A 11 -25.98 -34.16 -9.05
CA THR A 11 -26.27 -35.56 -8.66
C THR A 11 -27.70 -35.77 -8.22
N ASN A 12 -28.36 -34.83 -7.56
CA ASN A 12 -29.74 -34.91 -7.14
C ASN A 12 -30.77 -34.84 -8.31
N ARG A 13 -30.30 -34.60 -9.55
CA ARG A 13 -31.14 -34.45 -10.75
C ARG A 13 -30.88 -35.50 -11.84
N THR A 14 -29.97 -36.45 -11.59
CA THR A 14 -29.56 -37.47 -12.56
C THR A 14 -30.28 -38.81 -12.40
N SER A 15 -31.50 -38.84 -11.88
CA SER A 15 -32.35 -40.03 -11.88
C SER A 15 -33.55 -39.82 -12.81
N PRO A 16 -33.34 -39.75 -14.14
CA PRO A 16 -34.44 -39.64 -15.07
C PRO A 16 -35.23 -40.94 -15.05
N LYS A 17 -36.57 -40.85 -15.13
CA LYS A 17 -37.40 -41.99 -15.43
C LYS A 17 -37.21 -42.33 -16.91
N SER A 18 -36.95 -43.60 -17.22
CA SER A 18 -36.94 -44.07 -18.59
C SER A 18 -38.38 -44.30 -19.02
N ASP A 19 -38.86 -43.50 -19.99
CA ASP A 19 -40.19 -43.62 -20.58
C ASP A 19 -40.15 -44.18 -22.00
N GLY A 20 -39.01 -44.75 -22.41
CA GLY A 20 -38.75 -45.23 -23.77
C GLY A 20 -38.61 -44.10 -24.79
N GLY A 21 -37.85 -44.40 -25.85
CA GLY A 21 -37.54 -43.45 -26.90
C GLY A 21 -36.53 -42.36 -26.56
N THR A 22 -35.88 -41.82 -27.59
CA THR A 22 -34.76 -40.88 -27.44
C THR A 22 -34.93 -39.72 -28.42
N ASN A 23 -34.79 -38.47 -27.91
CA ASN A 23 -34.84 -37.26 -28.72
C ASN A 23 -33.52 -36.46 -28.63
N TYR A 24 -32.62 -36.67 -29.60
CA TYR A 24 -31.32 -35.96 -29.67
C TYR A 24 -31.52 -34.44 -29.82
N GLN A 25 -32.49 -34.03 -30.67
CA GLN A 25 -32.78 -32.62 -30.91
C GLN A 25 -33.18 -31.88 -29.63
N ALA A 26 -34.02 -32.53 -28.78
CA ALA A 26 -34.47 -31.95 -27.53
C ALA A 26 -33.29 -31.70 -26.55
N GLY A 27 -32.41 -32.70 -26.41
CA GLY A 27 -31.23 -32.60 -25.57
C GLY A 27 -30.29 -31.47 -26.03
N ILE A 28 -30.04 -31.40 -27.34
CA ILE A 28 -29.15 -30.38 -27.94
C ILE A 28 -29.72 -28.97 -27.77
N ARG A 29 -31.01 -28.75 -28.06
CA ARG A 29 -31.67 -27.46 -27.87
C ARG A 29 -31.68 -27.01 -26.40
N SER A 30 -31.81 -27.95 -25.47
CA SER A 30 -31.74 -27.67 -24.04
C SER A 30 -30.33 -27.22 -23.63
N ALA A 31 -29.29 -27.85 -24.17
CA ALA A 31 -27.90 -27.43 -23.94
C ALA A 31 -27.61 -26.04 -24.54
N GLU A 32 -28.08 -25.79 -25.77
CA GLU A 32 -27.93 -24.49 -26.44
C GLU A 32 -28.59 -23.37 -25.64
N GLY A 33 -29.77 -23.59 -25.09
CA GLY A 33 -30.42 -22.60 -24.21
C GLY A 33 -29.60 -22.23 -22.97
N LEU A 34 -28.82 -23.19 -22.44
CA LEU A 34 -27.93 -22.93 -21.31
C LEU A 34 -26.65 -22.13 -21.72
N LEU A 35 -26.17 -22.32 -22.96
CA LEU A 35 -24.96 -21.60 -23.43
C LEU A 35 -25.17 -20.09 -23.45
N ASN A 36 -26.37 -19.58 -23.61
CA ASN A 36 -26.69 -18.15 -23.55
C ASN A 36 -26.41 -17.52 -22.18
N GLY A 37 -26.36 -18.31 -21.11
CA GLY A 37 -26.08 -17.86 -19.75
C GLY A 37 -24.62 -18.07 -19.30
N LYS A 38 -23.70 -18.35 -20.21
CA LYS A 38 -22.28 -18.55 -19.87
C LYS A 38 -21.61 -17.27 -19.39
N ARG A 39 -20.61 -17.40 -18.54
CA ARG A 39 -19.77 -16.28 -18.16
C ARG A 39 -19.04 -15.72 -19.38
N GLN A 40 -18.82 -14.42 -19.41
CA GLN A 40 -18.01 -13.79 -20.47
C GLN A 40 -16.64 -14.46 -20.55
N ASN A 41 -16.18 -14.76 -21.75
CA ASN A 41 -14.91 -15.44 -22.05
C ASN A 41 -14.77 -16.86 -21.50
N ALA A 42 -15.82 -17.46 -20.92
CA ALA A 42 -15.78 -18.86 -20.48
C ALA A 42 -15.80 -19.81 -21.66
N LYS A 43 -14.91 -20.78 -21.67
CA LYS A 43 -14.94 -21.92 -22.58
C LYS A 43 -16.10 -22.85 -22.21
N THR A 44 -16.69 -23.42 -23.21
CA THR A 44 -17.86 -24.29 -23.05
C THR A 44 -17.62 -25.68 -23.65
N ALA A 45 -18.01 -26.71 -22.91
CA ALA A 45 -18.00 -28.07 -23.37
C ALA A 45 -19.39 -28.69 -23.21
N VAL A 46 -19.93 -29.24 -24.28
CA VAL A 46 -21.16 -30.00 -24.26
C VAL A 46 -20.80 -31.47 -24.38
N ILE A 47 -21.22 -32.28 -23.40
CA ILE A 47 -21.05 -33.72 -23.39
C ILE A 47 -22.44 -34.34 -23.52
N PHE A 48 -22.73 -34.89 -24.68
CA PHE A 48 -24.01 -35.54 -25.00
C PHE A 48 -23.91 -37.04 -24.76
N VAL A 49 -24.62 -37.52 -23.75
CA VAL A 49 -24.60 -38.93 -23.36
C VAL A 49 -25.93 -39.60 -23.79
N SER A 50 -25.87 -40.74 -24.46
CA SER A 50 -27.04 -41.50 -24.83
C SER A 50 -26.76 -43.00 -24.86
N ASP A 51 -27.75 -43.79 -24.50
CA ASP A 51 -27.71 -45.26 -24.54
C ASP A 51 -28.48 -45.85 -25.75
N GLY A 52 -29.07 -44.97 -26.55
CA GLY A 52 -29.91 -45.41 -27.67
C GLY A 52 -29.89 -44.48 -28.88
N ASP A 53 -30.45 -45.01 -29.95
CA ASP A 53 -30.66 -44.27 -31.18
C ASP A 53 -31.80 -43.24 -31.03
N PRO A 54 -31.77 -42.12 -31.78
CA PRO A 54 -32.84 -41.15 -31.74
C PRO A 54 -34.11 -41.75 -32.40
N THR A 55 -35.23 -41.66 -31.72
CA THR A 55 -36.51 -42.22 -32.14
C THR A 55 -37.60 -41.15 -32.19
N PHE A 56 -37.30 -39.96 -31.67
CA PHE A 56 -38.18 -38.79 -31.66
C PHE A 56 -37.46 -37.53 -32.15
N ARG A 57 -38.25 -36.59 -32.71
CA ARG A 57 -37.85 -35.21 -33.06
C ARG A 57 -39.01 -34.25 -32.80
N TYR A 58 -38.73 -32.95 -32.89
CA TYR A 58 -39.80 -31.95 -32.97
C TYR A 58 -40.19 -31.67 -34.41
N ARG A 59 -41.48 -31.55 -34.66
CA ARG A 59 -42.07 -31.02 -35.88
C ARG A 59 -41.89 -29.49 -35.93
N SER A 60 -42.19 -28.89 -37.07
CA SER A 60 -42.19 -27.44 -37.26
C SER A 60 -43.17 -26.68 -36.36
N ASP A 61 -44.23 -27.36 -35.93
CA ASP A 61 -45.25 -26.85 -35.00
C ASP A 61 -44.86 -27.05 -33.51
N GLY A 62 -43.69 -27.62 -33.23
CA GLY A 62 -43.15 -27.84 -31.88
C GLY A 62 -43.61 -29.14 -31.21
N TYR A 63 -44.51 -29.89 -31.79
CA TYR A 63 -44.94 -31.18 -31.23
C TYR A 63 -43.91 -32.28 -31.49
N THR A 64 -43.81 -33.24 -30.56
CA THR A 64 -42.96 -34.41 -30.70
C THR A 64 -43.55 -35.40 -31.73
N GLU A 65 -42.70 -35.88 -32.63
CA GLU A 65 -43.00 -36.87 -33.62
C GLU A 65 -41.97 -38.01 -33.62
N GLY A 66 -42.41 -39.24 -33.80
CA GLY A 66 -41.58 -40.43 -33.82
C GLY A 66 -42.40 -41.65 -33.29
N ASN A 67 -41.89 -42.87 -33.50
CA ASN A 67 -42.54 -44.10 -33.05
C ASN A 67 -42.04 -44.62 -31.70
N GLY A 68 -40.96 -43.98 -31.13
CA GLY A 68 -40.34 -44.36 -29.86
C GLY A 68 -39.44 -45.61 -29.92
N SER A 69 -39.37 -46.28 -31.03
CA SER A 69 -38.66 -47.56 -31.18
C SER A 69 -37.53 -47.51 -32.20
N SER A 70 -37.65 -46.70 -33.25
CA SER A 70 -36.67 -46.61 -34.34
C SER A 70 -36.71 -45.28 -35.04
N ASP A 71 -35.66 -44.98 -35.80
CA ASP A 71 -35.53 -43.82 -36.69
C ASP A 71 -35.62 -44.35 -38.14
N GLU A 72 -36.79 -44.84 -38.49
CA GLU A 72 -37.06 -45.59 -39.79
C GLU A 72 -36.78 -44.70 -41.01
N ASP A 73 -37.10 -43.41 -40.93
CA ASP A 73 -36.97 -42.46 -42.01
C ASP A 73 -35.69 -41.57 -41.89
N GLY A 74 -34.85 -41.79 -40.89
CA GLY A 74 -33.65 -41.05 -40.62
C GLY A 74 -33.89 -39.58 -40.20
N LYS A 75 -35.13 -39.14 -40.01
CA LYS A 75 -35.50 -37.78 -39.74
C LYS A 75 -35.17 -37.37 -38.30
N SER A 76 -35.25 -38.32 -37.33
CA SER A 76 -34.91 -38.03 -35.93
C SER A 76 -33.42 -37.75 -35.76
N LEU A 77 -32.55 -38.54 -36.41
CA LEU A 77 -31.12 -38.26 -36.44
C LEU A 77 -30.82 -36.95 -37.17
N LYS A 78 -31.47 -36.73 -38.32
CA LYS A 78 -31.30 -35.51 -39.10
C LYS A 78 -31.66 -34.28 -38.25
N ALA A 79 -32.74 -34.28 -37.51
CA ALA A 79 -33.16 -33.18 -36.66
C ALA A 79 -32.14 -32.90 -35.54
N GLY A 80 -31.50 -33.93 -34.96
CA GLY A 80 -30.40 -33.79 -34.03
C GLY A 80 -29.15 -33.16 -34.67
N LYS A 81 -28.81 -33.66 -35.89
CA LYS A 81 -27.66 -33.13 -36.65
C LYS A 81 -27.86 -31.67 -37.06
N ASP A 82 -29.04 -31.30 -37.49
CA ASP A 82 -29.35 -29.92 -37.82
C ASP A 82 -29.27 -29.01 -36.59
N ALA A 83 -29.74 -29.48 -35.44
CA ALA A 83 -29.66 -28.72 -34.19
C ALA A 83 -28.24 -28.51 -33.70
N VAL A 84 -27.35 -29.48 -33.81
CA VAL A 84 -25.97 -29.37 -33.36
C VAL A 84 -25.08 -28.57 -34.32
N ALA A 85 -25.44 -28.56 -35.64
CA ALA A 85 -24.65 -27.88 -36.66
C ALA A 85 -24.53 -26.37 -36.43
N ASP A 86 -25.52 -25.76 -35.79
CA ASP A 86 -25.57 -24.34 -35.48
C ASP A 86 -25.08 -24.01 -34.07
N MET A 87 -24.85 -25.03 -33.22
CA MET A 87 -24.44 -24.84 -31.82
C MET A 87 -23.02 -24.23 -31.73
N GLN A 88 -22.92 -23.07 -31.13
CA GLN A 88 -21.66 -22.40 -30.87
C GLN A 88 -21.11 -22.78 -29.48
N THR A 89 -20.20 -23.76 -29.46
CA THR A 89 -19.51 -24.24 -28.26
C THR A 89 -18.03 -24.46 -28.60
N ASP A 90 -17.15 -24.44 -27.60
CA ASP A 90 -15.72 -24.74 -27.82
C ASP A 90 -15.51 -26.25 -28.03
N TYR A 91 -16.29 -27.07 -27.35
CA TYR A 91 -16.18 -28.54 -27.41
C TYR A 91 -17.56 -29.16 -27.49
N PHE A 92 -17.70 -30.15 -28.36
CA PHE A 92 -18.86 -31.00 -28.42
C PHE A 92 -18.44 -32.48 -28.43
N PHE A 93 -18.79 -33.22 -27.42
CA PHE A 93 -18.49 -34.65 -27.30
C PHE A 93 -19.73 -35.47 -27.20
N THR A 94 -19.77 -36.61 -27.87
CA THR A 94 -20.80 -37.63 -27.66
C THR A 94 -20.23 -38.84 -26.96
N VAL A 95 -20.99 -39.42 -26.04
CA VAL A 95 -20.62 -40.64 -25.31
C VAL A 95 -21.77 -41.62 -25.38
N GLY A 96 -21.55 -42.72 -26.07
CA GLY A 96 -22.50 -43.82 -26.11
C GLY A 96 -22.33 -44.72 -24.89
N VAL A 97 -23.40 -45.01 -24.16
CA VAL A 97 -23.38 -45.86 -22.96
C VAL A 97 -24.23 -47.11 -23.14
N GLY A 98 -23.80 -48.25 -22.58
CA GLY A 98 -24.54 -49.52 -22.62
C GLY A 98 -23.94 -50.59 -23.53
N PRO A 99 -24.50 -51.81 -23.53
CA PRO A 99 -23.89 -52.99 -24.14
C PRO A 99 -24.02 -53.10 -25.65
N SER A 100 -24.82 -52.26 -26.30
CA SER A 100 -25.20 -52.42 -27.72
C SER A 100 -24.10 -52.05 -28.73
N GLY A 101 -23.01 -51.45 -28.34
CA GLY A 101 -21.76 -51.31 -29.08
C GLY A 101 -21.75 -50.55 -30.42
N ASN A 102 -22.90 -50.22 -31.01
CA ASN A 102 -22.99 -49.50 -32.28
C ASN A 102 -23.49 -48.07 -32.09
N TYR A 103 -22.58 -47.16 -31.85
CA TYR A 103 -22.89 -45.74 -31.65
C TYR A 103 -22.63 -44.88 -32.89
N LYS A 104 -22.82 -45.46 -34.10
CA LYS A 104 -22.60 -44.75 -35.37
C LYS A 104 -23.40 -43.46 -35.44
N LYS A 105 -24.65 -43.42 -34.96
CA LYS A 105 -25.49 -42.23 -34.98
C LYS A 105 -24.96 -41.11 -34.03
N LEU A 106 -24.35 -41.49 -32.91
CA LEU A 106 -23.65 -40.52 -32.04
C LEU A 106 -22.38 -39.98 -32.67
N THR A 107 -21.64 -40.82 -33.39
CA THR A 107 -20.49 -40.39 -34.19
C THR A 107 -20.92 -39.42 -35.30
N ASP A 108 -22.01 -39.75 -36.03
CA ASP A 108 -22.57 -38.89 -37.06
C ASP A 108 -23.08 -37.55 -36.48
N LEU A 109 -23.63 -37.59 -35.27
CA LEU A 109 -24.04 -36.39 -34.55
C LEU A 109 -22.83 -35.51 -34.17
N ALA A 110 -21.78 -36.08 -33.57
CA ALA A 110 -20.56 -35.37 -33.22
C ALA A 110 -19.92 -34.71 -34.45
N ASN A 111 -19.80 -35.44 -35.56
CA ASN A 111 -19.26 -34.94 -36.82
C ASN A 111 -20.10 -33.82 -37.45
N SER A 112 -21.35 -33.68 -37.04
CA SER A 112 -22.24 -32.59 -37.49
C SER A 112 -22.07 -31.29 -36.66
N ALA A 113 -21.31 -31.31 -35.55
CA ALA A 113 -21.04 -30.15 -34.73
C ALA A 113 -19.95 -29.25 -35.37
N VAL A 114 -20.17 -28.80 -36.60
CA VAL A 114 -19.16 -28.11 -37.42
C VAL A 114 -18.78 -26.70 -36.92
N LYS A 115 -19.61 -26.11 -36.07
CA LYS A 115 -19.29 -24.82 -35.40
C LYS A 115 -18.64 -24.98 -34.02
N ALA A 116 -18.49 -26.22 -33.53
CA ALA A 116 -17.71 -26.51 -32.34
C ALA A 116 -16.22 -26.42 -32.67
N GLY A 117 -15.41 -25.84 -31.77
CA GLY A 117 -13.95 -25.74 -31.92
C GLY A 117 -13.31 -27.13 -31.98
N LYS A 118 -13.80 -28.10 -31.22
CA LYS A 118 -13.35 -29.49 -31.22
C LYS A 118 -14.57 -30.42 -30.98
N HIS A 119 -14.64 -31.52 -31.70
CA HIS A 119 -15.68 -32.52 -31.51
C HIS A 119 -15.14 -33.93 -31.64
N ALA A 120 -15.68 -34.89 -30.89
CA ALA A 120 -15.34 -36.30 -30.92
C ALA A 120 -16.49 -37.16 -30.38
N SER A 121 -16.46 -38.48 -30.72
CA SER A 121 -17.39 -39.46 -30.21
C SER A 121 -16.69 -40.59 -29.51
N TYR A 122 -17.24 -41.02 -28.39
CA TYR A 122 -16.70 -42.09 -27.55
C TYR A 122 -17.72 -43.18 -27.34
N ALA A 123 -17.25 -44.42 -27.23
CA ALA A 123 -18.06 -45.60 -26.92
C ALA A 123 -17.80 -46.08 -25.50
N GLY A 124 -18.76 -46.00 -24.62
CA GLY A 124 -18.72 -46.44 -23.21
C GLY A 124 -19.43 -47.81 -23.01
N THR A 125 -19.03 -48.84 -23.74
CA THR A 125 -19.66 -50.18 -23.69
C THR A 125 -19.41 -50.93 -22.38
N THR A 126 -18.38 -50.53 -21.64
CA THR A 126 -18.03 -51.01 -20.29
C THR A 126 -17.74 -49.83 -19.37
N LEU A 127 -17.81 -50.04 -18.05
CA LEU A 127 -17.47 -49.00 -17.08
C LEU A 127 -16.03 -48.52 -17.28
N ALA A 128 -15.10 -49.41 -17.62
CA ALA A 128 -13.70 -49.04 -17.90
C ALA A 128 -13.59 -48.11 -19.13
N ASN A 129 -14.32 -48.42 -20.23
CA ASN A 129 -14.33 -47.58 -21.41
C ASN A 129 -15.05 -46.26 -21.18
N LEU A 130 -16.10 -46.25 -20.36
CA LEU A 130 -16.79 -45.02 -19.97
C LEU A 130 -15.87 -44.08 -19.14
N ASN A 131 -15.21 -44.65 -18.14
CA ASN A 131 -14.23 -43.87 -17.36
C ASN A 131 -13.13 -43.30 -18.25
N LYS A 132 -12.55 -44.14 -19.13
CA LYS A 132 -11.56 -43.70 -20.11
C LYS A 132 -12.06 -42.57 -21.01
N ALA A 133 -13.31 -42.66 -21.50
CA ALA A 133 -13.92 -41.62 -22.33
C ALA A 133 -14.01 -40.28 -21.57
N PHE A 134 -14.44 -40.29 -20.31
CA PHE A 134 -14.48 -39.08 -19.48
C PHE A 134 -13.07 -38.55 -19.14
N ASP A 135 -12.11 -39.43 -18.86
CA ASP A 135 -10.71 -39.03 -18.65
C ASP A 135 -10.12 -38.34 -19.91
N ASP A 136 -10.36 -38.94 -21.10
CA ASP A 136 -9.90 -38.37 -22.37
C ASP A 136 -10.60 -37.01 -22.67
N ILE A 137 -11.89 -36.88 -22.37
CA ILE A 137 -12.65 -35.62 -22.48
C ILE A 137 -12.08 -34.57 -21.51
N GLN A 138 -11.90 -34.95 -20.23
CA GLN A 138 -11.32 -34.08 -19.21
C GLN A 138 -9.94 -33.60 -19.62
N LYS A 139 -9.08 -34.50 -20.10
CA LYS A 139 -7.74 -34.16 -20.60
C LYS A 139 -7.82 -33.16 -21.74
N GLN A 140 -8.71 -33.36 -22.74
CA GLN A 140 -8.87 -32.44 -23.87
C GLN A 140 -9.37 -31.05 -23.45
N ILE A 141 -10.27 -30.99 -22.48
CA ILE A 141 -10.75 -29.72 -21.92
C ILE A 141 -9.64 -29.03 -21.10
N THR A 142 -8.86 -29.80 -20.33
CA THR A 142 -7.77 -29.26 -19.47
C THR A 142 -6.47 -29.02 -20.23
N GLU A 143 -6.24 -29.63 -21.41
CA GLU A 143 -5.09 -29.28 -22.27
C GLU A 143 -5.07 -27.81 -22.70
N LEU A 144 -6.21 -27.13 -22.60
CA LEU A 144 -6.32 -25.68 -22.80
C LEU A 144 -6.34 -24.90 -21.48
N ALA A 145 -5.88 -25.46 -20.37
CA ALA A 145 -5.66 -24.68 -19.17
C ALA A 145 -4.62 -23.57 -19.44
N CYS A 146 -4.76 -22.47 -18.72
CA CYS A 146 -3.77 -21.40 -18.77
C CYS A 146 -2.43 -21.94 -18.29
N THR A 147 -1.38 -21.78 -19.11
CA THR A 147 -0.01 -22.16 -18.83
C THR A 147 0.91 -20.94 -18.96
N ASN A 148 2.19 -21.07 -18.62
CA ASN A 148 3.15 -19.96 -18.63
C ASN A 148 2.60 -18.71 -17.90
N VAL A 149 1.97 -18.95 -16.75
CA VAL A 149 1.30 -17.91 -15.99
C VAL A 149 2.34 -17.05 -15.26
N THR A 150 2.19 -15.75 -15.33
CA THR A 150 3.02 -14.79 -14.59
C THR A 150 2.14 -13.62 -14.18
N ILE A 151 2.28 -13.19 -12.92
CA ILE A 151 1.76 -11.90 -12.46
C ILE A 151 2.96 -10.96 -12.36
N SER A 152 2.85 -9.77 -12.94
CA SER A 152 3.87 -8.73 -12.88
C SER A 152 3.23 -7.42 -12.48
N ASP A 153 3.80 -6.80 -11.44
CA ASP A 153 3.38 -5.50 -10.92
C ASP A 153 4.56 -4.51 -10.95
N PRO A 154 4.67 -3.69 -12.00
CA PRO A 154 5.68 -2.66 -12.09
C PRO A 154 5.32 -1.50 -11.17
N LEU A 155 6.14 -1.25 -10.14
CA LEU A 155 5.95 -0.18 -9.17
C LEU A 155 6.19 1.19 -9.81
N SER A 156 5.34 2.17 -9.47
CA SER A 156 5.50 3.56 -9.90
C SER A 156 6.68 4.24 -9.19
N GLU A 157 7.01 5.45 -9.63
CA GLU A 157 8.00 6.30 -8.94
C GLU A 157 7.55 6.77 -7.55
N ASN A 158 6.25 6.66 -7.24
CA ASN A 158 5.67 7.10 -5.97
C ASN A 158 5.87 6.08 -4.84
N VAL A 159 6.28 4.85 -5.16
CA VAL A 159 6.46 3.79 -4.17
C VAL A 159 7.78 3.06 -4.36
N GLU A 160 8.27 2.51 -3.28
CA GLU A 160 9.41 1.59 -3.24
C GLU A 160 9.14 0.44 -2.29
N MET A 161 9.89 -0.65 -2.45
CA MET A 161 9.83 -1.78 -1.52
C MET A 161 10.38 -1.39 -0.15
N VAL A 162 9.69 -1.83 0.91
CA VAL A 162 10.18 -1.67 2.28
C VAL A 162 11.45 -2.49 2.48
N LYS A 163 12.44 -1.91 3.17
CA LYS A 163 13.66 -2.58 3.58
C LYS A 163 13.57 -3.09 5.01
N GLY A 164 14.16 -4.24 5.28
CA GLY A 164 14.33 -4.78 6.61
C GLY A 164 15.41 -4.03 7.41
N ALA A 165 15.60 -4.41 8.67
CA ALA A 165 16.63 -3.85 9.54
C ALA A 165 18.07 -4.09 9.02
N ASP A 166 18.25 -5.09 8.18
CA ASP A 166 19.50 -5.42 7.49
C ASP A 166 19.77 -4.57 6.23
N GLY A 167 18.86 -3.65 5.89
CA GLY A 167 18.93 -2.79 4.71
C GLY A 167 18.48 -3.47 3.40
N ASN A 168 18.20 -4.78 3.42
CA ASN A 168 17.73 -5.51 2.25
C ASN A 168 16.22 -5.32 2.05
N VAL A 169 15.79 -5.37 0.78
CA VAL A 169 14.37 -5.33 0.43
C VAL A 169 13.66 -6.54 1.03
N LEU A 170 12.50 -6.33 1.66
CA LEU A 170 11.66 -7.42 2.14
C LEU A 170 11.12 -8.21 0.94
N ALA A 171 11.38 -9.52 0.93
CA ALA A 171 10.94 -10.38 -0.17
C ALA A 171 9.40 -10.41 -0.26
N PRO A 172 8.82 -10.32 -1.46
CA PRO A 172 7.40 -10.57 -1.67
C PRO A 172 7.02 -11.99 -1.23
N GLN A 173 5.78 -12.14 -0.77
CA GLN A 173 5.25 -13.41 -0.29
C GLN A 173 4.15 -13.91 -1.22
N VAL A 174 4.02 -15.23 -1.35
CA VAL A 174 2.93 -15.89 -2.08
C VAL A 174 1.95 -16.47 -1.07
N GLN A 175 0.65 -16.22 -1.29
CA GLN A 175 -0.44 -16.90 -0.59
C GLN A 175 -1.36 -17.55 -1.62
N ILE A 176 -1.73 -18.79 -1.39
CA ILE A 176 -2.62 -19.55 -2.26
C ILE A 176 -3.72 -20.14 -1.41
N PHE A 177 -4.96 -19.95 -1.81
CA PHE A 177 -6.12 -20.50 -1.12
C PHE A 177 -6.85 -21.47 -2.04
N ASP A 178 -7.24 -22.62 -1.51
CA ASP A 178 -8.05 -23.60 -2.22
C ASP A 178 -9.54 -23.16 -2.30
N THR A 179 -10.37 -23.98 -2.92
CA THR A 179 -11.82 -23.74 -3.06
C THR A 179 -12.58 -23.64 -1.74
N SER A 180 -12.00 -24.12 -0.65
CA SER A 180 -12.55 -24.06 0.70
C SER A 180 -11.98 -22.87 1.52
N GLY A 181 -11.04 -22.10 0.95
CA GLY A 181 -10.35 -21.01 1.60
C GLY A 181 -9.20 -21.43 2.50
N ASN A 182 -8.74 -22.69 2.41
CA ASN A 182 -7.57 -23.15 3.16
C ASN A 182 -6.28 -22.70 2.47
N LEU A 183 -5.26 -22.34 3.27
CA LEU A 183 -3.94 -21.98 2.75
C LEU A 183 -3.23 -23.22 2.18
N VAL A 184 -2.76 -23.10 0.95
CA VAL A 184 -1.96 -24.09 0.24
C VAL A 184 -0.50 -23.65 0.24
N ASN A 185 0.43 -24.57 0.47
CA ASN A 185 1.84 -24.25 0.45
C ASN A 185 2.32 -24.00 -1.00
N ALA A 186 2.72 -22.77 -1.29
CA ALA A 186 3.20 -22.36 -2.61
C ALA A 186 4.46 -23.11 -3.07
N ALA A 187 5.33 -23.49 -2.13
CA ALA A 187 6.56 -24.22 -2.44
C ALA A 187 6.28 -25.62 -3.02
N ASP A 188 5.22 -26.30 -2.53
CA ASP A 188 4.82 -27.61 -3.04
C ASP A 188 4.30 -27.53 -4.49
N LEU A 189 3.87 -26.36 -4.91
CA LEU A 189 3.42 -26.07 -6.27
C LEU A 189 4.50 -25.45 -7.15
N GLY A 190 5.69 -25.20 -6.61
CA GLY A 190 6.79 -24.55 -7.32
C GLY A 190 6.53 -23.07 -7.67
N ILE A 191 5.56 -22.43 -7.01
CA ILE A 191 5.17 -21.04 -7.26
C ILE A 191 6.02 -20.12 -6.39
N THR A 192 6.62 -19.09 -6.99
CA THR A 192 7.55 -18.19 -6.34
C THR A 192 7.17 -16.73 -6.54
N ALA A 193 7.61 -15.85 -5.62
CA ALA A 193 7.56 -14.41 -5.81
C ALA A 193 8.97 -13.81 -5.70
N SER A 194 9.21 -12.75 -6.44
CA SER A 194 10.48 -12.02 -6.46
C SER A 194 10.25 -10.53 -6.73
N TYR A 195 11.23 -9.71 -6.35
CA TYR A 195 11.33 -8.32 -6.74
C TYR A 195 12.53 -8.12 -7.66
N ASP A 196 12.27 -7.62 -8.84
CA ASP A 196 13.30 -7.24 -9.81
C ASP A 196 13.62 -5.76 -9.65
N SER A 197 14.78 -5.44 -9.08
CA SER A 197 15.19 -4.06 -8.80
C SER A 197 15.49 -3.24 -10.07
N ALA A 198 15.85 -3.89 -11.18
CA ALA A 198 16.17 -3.20 -12.44
C ALA A 198 14.89 -2.67 -13.11
N SER A 199 13.84 -3.48 -13.15
CA SER A 199 12.52 -3.09 -13.68
C SER A 199 11.57 -2.54 -12.60
N LYS A 200 11.99 -2.52 -11.34
CA LYS A 200 11.15 -2.18 -10.17
C LYS A 200 9.83 -2.95 -10.14
N SER A 201 9.85 -4.23 -10.51
CA SER A 201 8.64 -5.03 -10.63
C SER A 201 8.58 -6.14 -9.59
N VAL A 202 7.43 -6.28 -8.95
CA VAL A 202 7.07 -7.46 -8.17
C VAL A 202 6.52 -8.50 -9.13
N LYS A 203 7.04 -9.73 -9.07
CA LYS A 203 6.66 -10.82 -9.96
C LYS A 203 6.24 -12.04 -9.15
N MET A 204 5.17 -12.70 -9.58
CA MET A 204 4.80 -14.04 -9.14
C MET A 204 4.91 -14.95 -10.35
N GLN A 205 5.70 -16.03 -10.21
CA GLN A 205 6.02 -16.94 -11.29
C GLN A 205 5.52 -18.35 -10.97
N PHE A 206 4.95 -18.97 -11.97
CA PHE A 206 4.44 -20.34 -11.92
C PHE A 206 5.36 -21.24 -12.75
N PRO A 207 5.47 -22.54 -12.44
CA PRO A 207 6.10 -23.49 -13.37
C PRO A 207 5.45 -23.41 -14.76
N ALA A 208 6.23 -23.58 -15.82
CA ALA A 208 5.75 -23.37 -17.18
C ALA A 208 4.57 -24.28 -17.57
N ASP A 209 4.52 -25.48 -16.99
CA ASP A 209 3.48 -26.47 -17.17
C ASP A 209 2.40 -26.45 -16.10
N TYR A 210 2.49 -25.52 -15.14
CA TYR A 210 1.51 -25.38 -14.08
C TYR A 210 0.16 -24.94 -14.68
N LYS A 211 -0.88 -25.66 -14.32
CA LYS A 211 -2.26 -25.35 -14.73
C LYS A 211 -2.99 -24.69 -13.56
N LEU A 212 -3.48 -23.49 -13.76
CA LEU A 212 -4.28 -22.81 -12.75
C LEU A 212 -5.46 -23.68 -12.31
N GLN A 213 -5.61 -23.84 -11.02
CA GLN A 213 -6.70 -24.64 -10.43
C GLN A 213 -7.98 -23.80 -10.38
N GLU A 214 -9.09 -24.35 -10.84
CA GLU A 214 -10.39 -23.68 -10.77
C GLU A 214 -10.80 -23.46 -9.31
N GLY A 215 -11.22 -22.22 -9.01
CA GLY A 215 -11.66 -21.81 -7.67
C GLY A 215 -10.53 -21.55 -6.68
N TYR A 216 -9.27 -21.68 -7.07
CA TYR A 216 -8.14 -21.24 -6.25
C TYR A 216 -7.93 -19.74 -6.37
N THR A 217 -7.45 -19.13 -5.28
CA THR A 217 -6.99 -17.74 -5.27
C THR A 217 -5.48 -17.71 -5.12
N TYR A 218 -4.81 -16.95 -5.98
CA TYR A 218 -3.36 -16.78 -5.98
C TYR A 218 -3.04 -15.33 -5.70
N GLU A 219 -2.28 -15.06 -4.64
CA GLU A 219 -1.95 -13.72 -4.19
C GLU A 219 -0.44 -13.55 -4.07
N VAL A 220 0.07 -12.43 -4.58
CA VAL A 220 1.41 -11.94 -4.26
C VAL A 220 1.30 -10.72 -3.37
N ILE A 221 2.02 -10.74 -2.25
CA ILE A 221 1.99 -9.68 -1.25
C ILE A 221 3.37 -9.05 -1.17
N ALA A 222 3.46 -7.75 -1.46
CA ALA A 222 4.66 -6.96 -1.33
C ALA A 222 4.43 -5.79 -0.35
N LYS A 223 5.39 -5.56 0.54
CA LYS A 223 5.36 -4.39 1.43
C LYS A 223 6.01 -3.22 0.73
N ILE A 224 5.26 -2.16 0.52
CA ILE A 224 5.71 -0.94 -0.14
C ILE A 224 5.55 0.26 0.79
N GLN A 225 6.32 1.32 0.52
CA GLN A 225 6.24 2.61 1.19
C GLN A 225 6.31 3.75 0.17
N PRO A 226 5.77 4.95 0.49
CA PRO A 226 5.92 6.12 -0.37
C PRO A 226 7.38 6.55 -0.50
N THR A 227 7.79 6.96 -1.70
CA THR A 227 9.11 7.55 -1.96
C THR A 227 9.15 9.03 -1.60
N GLU A 228 10.35 9.62 -1.52
CA GLU A 228 10.51 11.08 -1.41
C GLU A 228 9.81 11.82 -2.55
N THR A 229 9.82 11.26 -3.76
CA THR A 229 9.08 11.81 -4.91
C THR A 229 7.58 11.96 -4.63
N ALA A 230 6.96 10.99 -3.95
CA ALA A 230 5.55 11.08 -3.57
C ALA A 230 5.32 12.21 -2.55
N TYR A 231 6.22 12.36 -1.58
CA TYR A 231 6.13 13.46 -0.60
C TYR A 231 6.35 14.83 -1.26
N GLU A 232 7.28 14.95 -2.22
CA GLU A 232 7.50 16.20 -2.97
C GLU A 232 6.28 16.57 -3.82
N LYS A 233 5.70 15.61 -4.53
CA LYS A 233 4.45 15.82 -5.28
C LYS A 233 3.32 16.27 -4.36
N TYR A 234 3.18 15.63 -3.20
CA TYR A 234 2.16 16.01 -2.23
C TYR A 234 2.32 17.45 -1.72
N ARG A 235 3.57 17.87 -1.42
CA ARG A 235 3.87 19.23 -0.98
C ARG A 235 3.57 20.30 -2.02
N THR A 236 3.76 19.96 -3.31
CA THR A 236 3.59 20.92 -4.42
C THR A 236 2.19 20.96 -5.01
N SER A 237 1.51 19.82 -5.07
CA SER A 237 0.27 19.69 -5.85
C SER A 237 -0.86 18.95 -5.13
N GLY A 238 -0.60 18.38 -3.96
CA GLY A 238 -1.54 17.45 -3.32
C GLY A 238 -1.63 16.12 -4.07
N TYR A 239 -2.70 15.36 -3.83
CA TYR A 239 -2.95 14.11 -4.53
C TYR A 239 -3.52 14.36 -5.93
N THR A 240 -2.97 13.68 -6.93
CA THR A 240 -3.32 13.88 -8.35
C THR A 240 -4.06 12.70 -8.98
N ASP A 241 -3.97 11.51 -8.38
CA ASP A 241 -4.48 10.28 -8.99
C ASP A 241 -5.76 9.81 -8.29
N GLN A 242 -6.62 9.14 -9.05
CA GLN A 242 -7.89 8.57 -8.58
C GLN A 242 -7.82 7.05 -8.62
N ALA A 243 -8.03 6.39 -7.48
CA ALA A 243 -8.08 4.94 -7.41
C ALA A 243 -9.25 4.36 -8.19
N ASP A 244 -9.04 3.23 -8.86
CA ASP A 244 -10.12 2.46 -9.44
C ASP A 244 -11.01 1.85 -8.34
N ALA A 245 -12.30 1.73 -8.61
CA ALA A 245 -13.23 1.11 -7.67
C ALA A 245 -12.86 -0.36 -7.39
N GLY A 246 -12.87 -0.76 -6.13
CA GLY A 246 -12.56 -2.12 -5.70
C GLY A 246 -11.07 -2.43 -5.51
N THR A 247 -10.20 -1.39 -5.37
CA THR A 247 -8.75 -1.57 -5.19
C THR A 247 -8.28 -1.50 -3.73
N GLY A 248 -9.14 -1.72 -2.74
CA GLY A 248 -8.78 -1.77 -1.32
C GLY A 248 -9.16 -0.53 -0.52
N THR A 249 -8.38 -0.17 0.52
CA THR A 249 -8.73 0.85 1.53
C THR A 249 -9.06 2.23 0.95
N TYR A 250 -8.40 2.61 -0.15
CA TYR A 250 -8.62 3.91 -0.82
C TYR A 250 -9.39 3.78 -2.13
N ALA A 251 -10.14 2.69 -2.31
CA ALA A 251 -10.95 2.47 -3.49
C ALA A 251 -11.87 3.65 -3.78
N GLY A 252 -11.82 4.18 -5.01
CA GLY A 252 -12.57 5.37 -5.40
C GLY A 252 -12.08 6.68 -4.76
N GLY A 253 -10.97 6.68 -4.01
CA GLY A 253 -10.36 7.86 -3.38
C GLY A 253 -9.16 8.41 -4.16
N THR A 254 -8.70 9.59 -3.75
CA THR A 254 -7.51 10.23 -4.33
C THR A 254 -6.22 9.79 -3.62
N GLY A 255 -5.12 9.77 -4.34
CA GLY A 255 -3.79 9.42 -3.84
C GLY A 255 -2.74 9.54 -4.93
N PHE A 256 -1.70 8.68 -4.89
CA PHE A 256 -0.76 8.47 -5.97
C PHE A 256 -0.80 7.01 -6.40
N TYR A 257 -0.83 6.73 -7.70
CA TYR A 257 -0.79 5.36 -8.18
C TYR A 257 0.45 4.63 -7.65
N SER A 258 0.24 3.40 -7.14
CA SER A 258 1.35 2.53 -6.74
C SER A 258 1.98 1.79 -7.93
N ASN A 259 1.22 1.59 -9.01
CA ASN A 259 1.64 0.90 -10.22
C ASN A 259 2.03 1.89 -11.31
N GLN A 260 2.94 1.52 -12.20
CA GLN A 260 3.24 2.28 -13.41
C GLN A 260 2.03 2.33 -14.36
N ASN A 261 2.10 3.17 -15.41
CA ASN A 261 1.03 3.37 -16.38
C ASN A 261 0.58 2.09 -17.09
N GLU A 262 1.47 1.11 -17.21
CA GLU A 262 1.25 -0.17 -17.86
C GLU A 262 0.48 -1.18 -17.01
N HIS A 263 0.09 -0.81 -15.83
CA HIS A 263 -0.69 -1.62 -14.90
C HIS A 263 0.00 -2.90 -14.41
N ALA A 264 -0.38 -3.37 -13.24
CA ALA A 264 -0.14 -4.75 -12.86
C ALA A 264 -0.90 -5.67 -13.82
N ALA A 265 -0.27 -6.74 -14.25
CA ALA A 265 -0.83 -7.61 -15.27
C ALA A 265 -0.70 -9.10 -14.91
N LEU A 266 -1.74 -9.85 -15.25
CA LEU A 266 -1.72 -11.30 -15.38
C LEU A 266 -1.41 -11.64 -16.83
N MET A 267 -0.33 -12.34 -17.06
CA MET A 267 0.07 -12.84 -18.38
C MET A 267 -0.02 -14.36 -18.38
N TYR A 268 -0.59 -14.93 -19.42
CA TYR A 268 -0.71 -16.39 -19.55
C TYR A 268 -0.83 -16.80 -21.01
N LYS A 269 -0.52 -18.06 -21.27
CA LYS A 269 -0.75 -18.72 -22.55
C LYS A 269 -2.00 -19.59 -22.45
N TYR A 270 -2.90 -19.43 -23.40
CA TYR A 270 -4.07 -20.28 -23.55
C TYR A 270 -4.08 -20.88 -24.96
N GLY A 271 -3.91 -22.20 -25.07
CA GLY A 271 -3.57 -22.81 -26.35
C GLY A 271 -2.24 -22.29 -26.86
N GLU A 272 -2.21 -21.83 -28.11
CA GLU A 272 -1.02 -21.22 -28.73
C GLU A 272 -0.96 -19.69 -28.61
N GLN A 273 -1.97 -19.06 -27.98
CA GLN A 273 -2.07 -17.60 -27.90
C GLN A 273 -1.68 -17.09 -26.51
N ASN A 274 -1.00 -15.94 -26.50
CA ASN A 274 -0.67 -15.22 -25.28
C ASN A 274 -1.78 -14.20 -24.97
N TYR A 275 -2.12 -14.09 -23.70
CA TYR A 275 -3.10 -13.15 -23.16
C TYR A 275 -2.47 -12.32 -22.06
N THR A 276 -2.96 -11.07 -21.93
CA THR A 276 -2.61 -10.15 -20.87
C THR A 276 -3.89 -9.53 -20.33
N GLU A 277 -4.12 -9.68 -19.03
CA GLU A 277 -5.25 -9.08 -18.33
C GLU A 277 -4.69 -8.08 -17.32
N TYR A 278 -5.17 -6.84 -17.37
CA TYR A 278 -4.68 -5.78 -16.51
C TYR A 278 -5.49 -5.67 -15.22
N TYR A 279 -4.80 -5.48 -14.12
CA TYR A 279 -5.44 -5.20 -12.84
C TYR A 279 -5.81 -3.72 -12.73
N LYS A 280 -6.75 -3.44 -11.86
CA LYS A 280 -7.16 -2.08 -11.50
C LYS A 280 -6.03 -1.35 -10.76
N LYS A 281 -5.98 -0.04 -10.90
CA LYS A 281 -4.93 0.81 -10.33
C LYS A 281 -5.28 1.27 -8.92
N PRO A 282 -4.58 0.81 -7.89
CA PRO A 282 -4.71 1.32 -6.54
C PRO A 282 -3.91 2.61 -6.36
N VAL A 283 -4.24 3.37 -5.31
CA VAL A 283 -3.45 4.51 -4.86
C VAL A 283 -2.92 4.30 -3.46
N ILE A 284 -1.80 4.97 -3.17
CA ILE A 284 -1.26 5.13 -1.81
C ILE A 284 -1.43 6.56 -1.34
N LYS A 285 -1.35 6.76 -0.03
CA LYS A 285 -1.28 8.08 0.60
C LYS A 285 0.03 8.25 1.34
N VAL A 286 0.52 9.49 1.39
CA VAL A 286 1.65 9.86 2.23
C VAL A 286 1.16 10.25 3.62
N HIS A 287 2.00 10.07 4.63
CA HIS A 287 1.73 10.42 6.02
C HIS A 287 2.86 11.33 6.54
N PRO A 288 2.92 12.60 6.09
CA PRO A 288 3.98 13.51 6.50
C PRO A 288 3.92 13.81 7.98
N GLY A 289 5.07 14.13 8.57
CA GLY A 289 5.19 14.64 9.92
C GLY A 289 5.54 16.13 9.93
N ASN A 290 5.61 16.72 11.11
CA ASN A 290 6.00 18.11 11.31
C ASN A 290 7.12 18.22 12.35
N LEU A 291 7.85 19.34 12.32
CA LEU A 291 8.78 19.75 13.38
C LEU A 291 8.39 21.12 13.89
N LYS A 292 8.06 21.23 15.16
CA LYS A 292 7.84 22.51 15.84
C LYS A 292 9.12 22.91 16.60
N ILE A 293 9.63 24.10 16.32
CA ILE A 293 10.66 24.75 17.14
C ILE A 293 9.95 25.74 18.05
N SER A 294 10.20 25.66 19.36
CA SER A 294 9.56 26.48 20.37
C SER A 294 10.62 27.13 21.25
N LYS A 295 10.51 28.46 21.46
CA LYS A 295 11.43 29.25 22.27
C LYS A 295 10.72 30.06 23.32
N ALA A 296 10.97 29.77 24.58
CA ALA A 296 10.53 30.58 25.71
C ALA A 296 11.69 31.43 26.25
N ILE A 297 11.38 32.68 26.63
CA ILE A 297 12.32 33.64 27.20
C ILE A 297 11.73 34.14 28.51
N THR A 298 12.50 34.11 29.60
CA THR A 298 12.07 34.56 30.92
C THR A 298 13.15 35.40 31.61
N GLY A 299 12.77 36.26 32.58
CA GLY A 299 13.65 37.08 33.38
C GLY A 299 14.06 38.41 32.74
N LEU A 300 13.36 38.79 31.65
CA LEU A 300 13.52 40.08 30.98
C LEU A 300 12.24 40.92 30.96
N GLU A 301 11.23 40.49 31.69
CA GLU A 301 9.89 41.11 31.68
C GLU A 301 9.90 42.59 32.05
N ASP A 302 10.78 42.97 32.98
CA ASP A 302 10.95 44.35 33.49
C ASP A 302 11.98 45.17 32.69
N ASN A 303 12.62 44.61 31.67
CA ASN A 303 13.64 45.28 30.89
C ASN A 303 13.45 45.12 29.38
N GLN A 304 12.62 45.95 28.80
CA GLN A 304 12.26 45.94 27.38
C GLN A 304 13.50 46.17 26.47
N GLU A 305 14.48 46.96 26.87
CA GLU A 305 15.70 47.19 26.08
C GLU A 305 16.52 45.90 25.96
N ALA A 306 16.72 45.20 27.10
CA ALA A 306 17.42 43.92 27.12
C ALA A 306 16.66 42.86 26.32
N LEU A 307 15.34 42.80 26.47
CA LEU A 307 14.51 41.88 25.68
C LEU A 307 14.63 42.16 24.18
N GLN A 308 14.59 43.40 23.74
CA GLN A 308 14.74 43.76 22.32
C GLN A 308 16.13 43.36 21.78
N LYS A 309 17.20 43.50 22.56
CA LYS A 309 18.55 43.04 22.16
C LYS A 309 18.58 41.52 21.96
N VAL A 310 17.91 40.76 22.82
CA VAL A 310 17.80 39.30 22.67
C VAL A 310 17.00 38.97 21.41
N LEU A 311 15.84 39.57 21.23
CA LEU A 311 14.97 39.30 20.06
C LEU A 311 15.63 39.61 18.72
N GLN A 312 16.57 40.56 18.68
CA GLN A 312 17.29 40.92 17.45
C GLN A 312 18.46 39.99 17.13
N ASN A 313 19.08 39.37 18.14
CA ASN A 313 20.32 38.63 17.97
C ASN A 313 20.22 37.12 18.20
N LEU A 314 19.15 36.63 18.87
CA LEU A 314 18.94 35.22 19.08
C LEU A 314 18.42 34.57 17.77
N SER A 315 19.04 33.49 17.38
CA SER A 315 18.67 32.73 16.17
C SER A 315 18.83 31.24 16.38
N PHE A 316 18.27 30.50 15.45
CA PHE A 316 18.40 29.04 15.38
C PHE A 316 18.92 28.63 14.00
N THR A 317 19.72 27.58 13.99
CA THR A 317 20.11 26.88 12.78
C THR A 317 19.44 25.51 12.83
N CYS A 318 18.55 25.23 11.87
CA CYS A 318 17.88 23.94 11.73
C CYS A 318 18.42 23.24 10.50
N GLU A 319 19.02 22.07 10.70
CA GLU A 319 19.47 21.15 9.66
C GLU A 319 18.48 19.98 9.56
N LEU A 320 17.99 19.72 8.36
CA LEU A 320 17.08 18.62 8.03
C LEU A 320 17.77 17.71 7.04
N THR A 321 17.99 16.44 7.40
CA THR A 321 18.54 15.43 6.49
C THR A 321 17.46 14.43 6.13
N LYS A 322 17.07 14.41 4.86
CA LYS A 322 16.05 13.52 4.32
C LYS A 322 16.51 12.06 4.25
N PRO A 323 15.60 11.08 4.15
CA PRO A 323 15.97 9.66 4.02
C PRO A 323 16.85 9.34 2.80
N ASP A 324 16.78 10.15 1.73
CA ASP A 324 17.64 10.04 0.55
C ASP A 324 19.07 10.62 0.76
N GLY A 325 19.37 11.13 1.96
CA GLY A 325 20.66 11.71 2.34
C GLY A 325 20.83 13.18 1.98
N LYS A 326 19.86 13.83 1.36
CA LYS A 326 19.91 15.27 1.09
C LYS A 326 19.68 16.07 2.35
N THR A 327 20.53 17.08 2.56
CA THR A 327 20.46 17.96 3.72
C THR A 327 20.08 19.38 3.30
N GLU A 328 19.16 19.96 4.05
CA GLU A 328 18.73 21.35 3.94
C GLU A 328 18.99 22.06 5.26
N THR A 329 19.53 23.29 5.22
CA THR A 329 19.76 24.11 6.42
C THR A 329 18.94 25.37 6.33
N LYS A 330 18.24 25.71 7.41
CA LYS A 330 17.48 26.95 7.55
C LYS A 330 17.89 27.70 8.80
N GLU A 331 18.19 28.98 8.65
CA GLU A 331 18.31 29.92 9.78
C GLU A 331 16.91 30.50 10.10
N LEU A 332 16.64 30.64 11.40
CA LEU A 332 15.43 31.22 11.94
C LEU A 332 15.77 32.30 12.95
N LYS A 333 15.23 33.50 12.79
CA LYS A 333 15.33 34.61 13.72
C LYS A 333 14.00 34.94 14.33
N LEU A 334 14.00 35.41 15.59
CA LEU A 334 12.76 35.76 16.27
C LEU A 334 12.10 36.99 15.59
N ASN A 335 10.76 36.92 15.48
CA ASN A 335 9.90 37.90 14.79
C ASN A 335 10.26 38.14 13.31
N THR A 336 11.15 37.32 12.74
CA THR A 336 11.46 37.28 11.33
C THR A 336 11.50 35.80 10.90
N ASP A 337 11.55 35.53 9.64
CA ASP A 337 11.67 34.18 9.08
C ASP A 337 10.62 33.14 9.60
N GLY A 338 9.48 33.65 10.10
CA GLY A 338 8.36 32.81 10.54
C GLY A 338 8.41 32.31 11.98
N LEU A 339 9.49 32.59 12.76
CA LEU A 339 9.55 32.26 14.19
C LEU A 339 8.85 33.40 14.98
N VAL A 340 7.54 33.25 15.19
CA VAL A 340 6.66 34.30 15.71
C VAL A 340 6.13 33.98 17.10
N TRP A 341 5.73 35.04 17.84
CA TRP A 341 5.18 34.89 19.17
C TRP A 341 3.81 34.23 19.17
N ASN A 342 3.67 33.16 19.93
CA ASN A 342 2.42 32.50 20.24
C ASN A 342 2.03 32.78 21.68
N ALA A 343 0.97 33.57 21.88
CA ALA A 343 0.53 34.00 23.22
C ALA A 343 -0.09 32.84 24.04
N GLU A 344 -0.66 31.84 23.41
CA GLU A 344 -1.24 30.68 24.11
C GLU A 344 -0.17 29.81 24.75
N ASN A 345 0.96 29.67 24.07
CA ASN A 345 2.09 28.85 24.53
C ASN A 345 3.18 29.67 25.26
N ASN A 346 3.03 31.00 25.30
CA ASN A 346 4.02 31.93 25.85
C ASN A 346 5.42 31.67 25.28
N ALA A 347 5.51 31.50 23.98
CA ALA A 347 6.73 31.11 23.26
C ALA A 347 6.75 31.66 21.83
N TYR A 348 7.94 31.82 21.27
CA TYR A 348 8.13 31.99 19.83
C TYR A 348 8.13 30.62 19.17
N GLU A 349 7.34 30.44 18.12
CA GLU A 349 7.17 29.15 17.46
C GLU A 349 7.35 29.24 15.95
N TYR A 350 7.94 28.20 15.40
CA TYR A 350 8.00 27.91 13.95
C TYR A 350 7.69 26.45 13.70
N ILE A 351 6.91 26.15 12.65
CA ILE A 351 6.54 24.79 12.30
C ILE A 351 6.99 24.50 10.87
N PHE A 352 7.88 23.53 10.72
CA PHE A 352 8.11 22.85 9.44
C PHE A 352 6.99 21.83 9.23
N THR A 353 6.27 21.95 8.14
CA THR A 353 5.14 21.08 7.82
C THR A 353 5.45 20.13 6.67
N ASN A 354 4.72 19.03 6.60
CA ASN A 354 4.77 18.05 5.51
C ASN A 354 6.18 17.46 5.28
N LEU A 355 6.93 17.23 6.36
CA LEU A 355 8.23 16.57 6.29
C LEU A 355 8.07 15.07 6.03
N THR A 356 8.98 14.51 5.26
CA THR A 356 9.04 13.07 5.01
C THR A 356 9.40 12.33 6.29
N PRO A 357 8.66 11.28 6.71
CA PRO A 357 9.03 10.44 7.84
C PRO A 357 10.44 9.85 7.65
N GLY A 358 11.19 9.75 8.74
CA GLY A 358 12.59 9.33 8.68
C GLY A 358 13.57 10.47 8.45
N THR A 359 13.12 11.70 8.10
CA THR A 359 13.98 12.89 8.10
C THR A 359 14.53 13.10 9.50
N THR A 360 15.85 13.19 9.62
CA THR A 360 16.51 13.59 10.87
C THR A 360 16.63 15.10 10.94
N TYR A 361 16.52 15.64 12.14
CA TYR A 361 16.70 17.06 12.38
C TYR A 361 17.72 17.31 13.46
N LYS A 362 18.44 18.44 13.31
CA LYS A 362 19.35 19.00 14.28
C LYS A 362 19.10 20.49 14.39
N VAL A 363 18.65 20.96 15.56
CA VAL A 363 18.34 22.35 15.83
C VAL A 363 19.36 22.88 16.85
N ASN A 364 20.11 23.90 16.46
CA ASN A 364 21.07 24.58 17.32
C ASN A 364 20.59 25.99 17.64
N GLU A 365 20.68 26.39 18.89
CA GLU A 365 20.42 27.76 19.33
C GLU A 365 21.69 28.58 19.34
N ASN A 366 21.65 29.76 18.69
CA ASN A 366 22.64 30.82 18.82
C ASN A 366 22.08 31.88 19.77
N ASP A 367 22.44 31.79 21.03
CA ASP A 367 21.92 32.66 22.07
C ASP A 367 22.51 34.08 22.01
N ALA A 368 21.80 35.01 22.64
CA ALA A 368 22.25 36.38 22.86
C ALA A 368 22.10 36.73 24.33
N VAL A 369 23.18 37.25 24.93
CA VAL A 369 23.21 37.64 26.34
C VAL A 369 23.37 39.16 26.43
N PRO A 370 22.35 39.88 26.90
CA PRO A 370 22.49 41.33 27.10
C PRO A 370 23.38 41.66 28.30
N ASP A 371 24.02 42.81 28.26
CA ASP A 371 24.88 43.26 29.34
C ASP A 371 24.17 43.30 30.70
N GLY A 372 24.82 42.79 31.73
CA GLY A 372 24.29 42.76 33.09
C GLY A 372 23.34 41.58 33.37
N TYR A 373 23.37 40.57 32.51
CA TYR A 373 22.63 39.34 32.73
C TYR A 373 23.51 38.12 32.58
N ASP A 374 23.20 37.08 33.33
CA ASP A 374 23.68 35.73 33.16
C ASP A 374 22.57 34.90 32.50
N LEU A 375 22.95 33.94 31.66
CA LEU A 375 22.02 33.12 30.91
C LEU A 375 22.09 31.66 31.37
N THR A 376 20.92 31.08 31.63
CA THR A 376 20.75 29.63 31.76
C THR A 376 19.87 29.16 30.58
N VAL A 377 20.34 28.15 29.87
CA VAL A 377 19.68 27.58 28.68
C VAL A 377 19.23 26.17 29.00
N SER A 378 18.06 25.78 28.47
CA SER A 378 17.57 24.40 28.46
C SER A 378 17.15 24.05 27.05
N PRO A 379 17.70 22.95 26.45
CA PRO A 379 18.78 22.12 26.98
C PRO A 379 20.11 22.90 27.07
N ASP A 380 20.95 22.54 28.04
CA ASP A 380 22.27 23.16 28.27
C ASP A 380 23.24 22.98 27.09
N THR A 381 23.05 21.92 26.31
CA THR A 381 23.77 21.67 25.05
C THR A 381 23.44 22.68 23.95
N LYS A 382 22.34 23.45 24.07
CA LYS A 382 21.81 24.33 23.02
C LYS A 382 21.51 23.64 21.71
N GLU A 383 21.39 22.31 21.75
CA GLU A 383 21.13 21.47 20.59
C GLU A 383 20.01 20.47 20.92
N ILE A 384 19.08 20.33 20.00
CA ILE A 384 18.07 19.26 20.02
C ILE A 384 18.09 18.57 18.68
N SER A 385 18.21 17.25 18.71
CA SER A 385 18.17 16.40 17.51
C SER A 385 17.16 15.27 17.66
N GLY A 386 16.67 14.77 16.53
CA GLY A 386 15.71 13.68 16.51
C GLY A 386 15.33 13.27 15.09
N GLN A 387 14.25 12.51 14.97
CA GLN A 387 13.74 12.02 13.70
C GLN A 387 12.24 12.30 13.60
N ILE A 388 11.80 12.64 12.39
CA ILE A 388 10.39 12.90 12.09
C ILE A 388 9.64 11.57 11.94
N ALA A 389 8.57 11.41 12.71
CA ALA A 389 7.63 10.32 12.56
C ALA A 389 6.39 10.80 11.75
N GLY A 390 5.81 9.88 10.97
CA GLY A 390 4.64 10.18 10.15
C GLY A 390 3.40 10.52 10.99
N SER A 391 2.58 11.43 10.48
CA SER A 391 1.31 11.88 11.10
C SER A 391 1.45 12.47 12.52
N THR A 392 2.65 12.92 12.89
CA THR A 392 2.94 13.50 14.21
C THR A 392 3.69 14.82 14.08
N THR A 393 3.73 15.58 15.18
CA THR A 393 4.58 16.77 15.30
C THR A 393 5.65 16.50 16.34
N SER A 394 6.90 16.45 15.91
CA SER A 394 8.08 16.48 16.79
C SER A 394 8.30 17.89 17.33
N GLU A 395 8.81 18.03 18.53
CA GLU A 395 9.06 19.34 19.14
C GLU A 395 10.53 19.49 19.56
N ALA A 396 11.13 20.63 19.15
CA ALA A 396 12.41 21.11 19.64
C ALA A 396 12.17 22.35 20.52
N LYS A 397 12.16 22.15 21.85
CA LYS A 397 11.80 23.18 22.82
C LYS A 397 13.03 23.73 23.54
N PHE A 398 13.21 25.04 23.42
CA PHE A 398 14.30 25.79 24.07
C PHE A 398 13.74 26.78 25.07
N VAL A 399 14.42 26.91 26.22
CA VAL A 399 14.06 27.89 27.28
C VAL A 399 15.31 28.64 27.68
N ASN A 400 15.27 29.98 27.58
CA ASN A 400 16.30 30.86 28.10
C ASN A 400 15.76 31.59 29.32
N ARG A 401 16.49 31.46 30.41
CA ARG A 401 16.26 32.19 31.63
C ARG A 401 17.40 33.18 31.85
N TYR A 402 17.08 34.47 31.85
CA TYR A 402 18.00 35.54 32.09
C TYR A 402 17.90 35.95 33.56
N ILE A 403 19.06 36.06 34.23
CA ILE A 403 19.15 36.46 35.64
C ILE A 403 20.09 37.66 35.68
N ARG A 404 19.69 38.73 36.39
CA ARG A 404 20.56 39.86 36.55
C ARG A 404 21.86 39.44 37.23
N SER A 405 22.99 39.79 36.62
CA SER A 405 24.30 39.49 37.19
C SER A 405 24.56 40.45 38.34
N ASP A 406 24.77 39.92 39.52
CA ASP A 406 25.23 40.71 40.64
C ASP A 406 26.71 41.08 40.43
N ARG A 407 26.96 42.38 40.34
CA ARG A 407 28.34 42.91 40.24
C ARG A 407 28.71 43.58 41.55
N VAL A 408 29.84 43.18 42.10
CA VAL A 408 30.36 43.75 43.31
C VAL A 408 31.52 44.74 42.94
N LEU A 409 31.39 45.98 43.34
CA LEU A 409 32.47 46.95 43.24
C LEU A 409 33.18 47.08 44.59
N THR A 410 34.43 46.66 44.66
CA THR A 410 35.27 46.84 45.87
C THR A 410 36.08 48.11 45.72
N ILE A 411 35.92 49.03 46.66
CA ILE A 411 36.72 50.25 46.74
C ILE A 411 37.59 50.15 47.97
N ALA A 412 38.90 50.20 47.80
CA ALA A 412 39.87 50.16 48.92
C ALA A 412 40.80 51.39 48.91
N LYS A 413 40.97 51.94 50.05
CA LYS A 413 42.01 53.02 50.32
C LYS A 413 43.05 52.47 51.26
N ARG A 414 44.30 52.56 50.86
CA ARG A 414 45.42 52.21 51.73
C ARG A 414 46.24 53.49 52.07
N VAL A 415 46.57 53.65 53.32
CA VAL A 415 47.48 54.69 53.80
C VAL A 415 48.83 54.05 54.13
N GLY A 416 49.88 54.49 53.45
CA GLY A 416 51.26 54.00 53.67
C GLY A 416 52.19 55.07 54.25
N GLY A 417 53.40 54.64 54.66
CA GLY A 417 54.41 55.48 55.22
C GLY A 417 54.30 55.64 56.73
N ASN A 418 55.40 56.23 57.36
CA ASN A 418 55.54 56.34 58.81
C ASN A 418 54.66 57.46 59.40
N MET A 419 54.27 58.43 58.57
CA MET A 419 53.52 59.63 59.04
C MET A 419 52.09 59.62 58.54
N GLY A 420 51.63 58.52 57.94
CA GLY A 420 50.22 58.38 57.42
C GLY A 420 49.27 58.20 58.59
N ASP A 421 48.27 59.08 58.69
CA ASP A 421 47.17 58.93 59.64
C ASP A 421 46.27 57.83 59.20
N ARG A 422 46.28 56.66 59.86
CA ARG A 422 45.50 55.48 59.61
C ARG A 422 44.10 55.54 60.21
N THR A 423 43.85 56.59 61.01
CA THR A 423 42.56 56.83 61.66
C THR A 423 41.71 57.82 60.87
N HIS A 424 42.28 58.48 59.86
CA HIS A 424 41.55 59.45 59.02
C HIS A 424 40.47 58.79 58.19
N ALA A 425 39.24 59.27 58.31
CA ALA A 425 38.07 58.82 57.51
C ALA A 425 38.11 59.48 56.11
N PHE A 426 38.22 58.68 55.09
CA PHE A 426 38.14 59.14 53.70
C PHE A 426 36.74 59.09 53.19
N ARG A 427 36.27 60.16 52.52
CA ARG A 427 34.94 60.16 51.85
C ARG A 427 35.14 59.80 50.43
N PHE A 428 34.34 58.81 49.98
CA PHE A 428 34.24 58.36 48.58
C PHE A 428 32.88 58.80 48.00
N GLN A 429 32.91 59.32 46.78
CA GLN A 429 31.66 59.53 46.01
C GLN A 429 31.64 58.49 44.94
N VAL A 430 30.59 57.65 44.95
CA VAL A 430 30.34 56.61 43.95
C VAL A 430 29.14 57.04 43.11
N GLN A 431 29.35 57.15 41.81
CA GLN A 431 28.27 57.41 40.86
C GLN A 431 28.10 56.19 39.97
N THR A 432 26.92 55.58 40.05
CA THR A 432 26.62 54.45 39.23
C THR A 432 25.71 54.87 38.08
N LYS A 433 25.83 54.22 36.94
CA LYS A 433 24.98 54.40 35.78
C LYS A 433 24.41 53.06 35.38
N LEU A 434 23.12 53.03 35.10
CA LEU A 434 22.43 51.88 34.50
C LEU A 434 22.00 52.26 33.07
N ASN A 435 22.51 51.54 32.09
CA ASN A 435 22.25 51.82 30.65
C ASN A 435 22.57 53.28 30.25
N GLY A 436 23.73 53.79 30.73
CA GLY A 436 24.20 55.15 30.45
C GLY A 436 23.53 56.30 31.25
N LYS A 437 22.46 56.02 31.97
CA LYS A 437 21.72 56.96 32.82
C LYS A 437 22.13 56.84 34.27
N SER A 438 22.24 58.00 35.01
CA SER A 438 22.57 57.94 36.42
C SER A 438 21.51 57.13 37.19
N TYR A 439 22.00 56.16 37.98
CA TYR A 439 21.16 55.38 38.86
C TYR A 439 20.85 56.11 40.13
N THR A 440 19.58 56.30 40.44
CA THR A 440 19.10 57.07 41.62
C THR A 440 18.51 56.17 42.72
N GLY A 441 18.57 54.84 42.55
CA GLY A 441 18.07 53.86 43.52
C GLY A 441 19.07 53.67 44.69
N GLY A 442 18.61 52.99 45.72
CA GLY A 442 19.46 52.65 46.88
C GLY A 442 20.57 51.66 46.51
N ILE A 443 21.73 51.83 47.04
CA ILE A 443 22.91 50.94 46.93
C ILE A 443 23.22 50.41 48.31
N SER A 444 23.16 49.08 48.48
CA SER A 444 23.61 48.40 49.69
C SER A 444 25.10 48.21 49.62
N TYR A 445 25.81 48.52 50.76
CA TYR A 445 27.26 48.28 50.85
C TYR A 445 27.60 47.57 52.15
N VAL A 446 28.68 46.85 52.12
CA VAL A 446 29.31 46.27 53.33
C VAL A 446 30.65 46.90 53.51
N LYS A 447 30.90 47.42 54.72
CA LYS A 447 32.21 48.00 55.14
C LYS A 447 33.05 46.87 55.72
N TYR A 448 34.34 46.87 55.34
CA TYR A 448 35.29 45.88 55.85
C TYR A 448 36.42 46.64 56.63
N ASP A 449 36.91 46.02 57.70
CA ASP A 449 38.11 46.49 58.43
C ASP A 449 39.41 46.24 57.65
N ALA A 450 40.52 46.61 58.22
CA ALA A 450 41.86 46.41 57.62
C ALA A 450 42.24 44.92 57.53
N GLN A 451 41.52 44.01 58.21
CA GLN A 451 41.71 42.56 58.27
C GLN A 451 40.80 41.87 57.33
N GLY A 452 39.87 42.58 56.71
CA GLY A 452 38.88 42.01 55.76
C GLY A 452 37.63 41.48 56.44
N ASN A 453 37.37 41.80 57.71
CA ASN A 453 36.12 41.39 58.38
C ASN A 453 35.02 42.45 58.15
N PRO A 454 33.77 42.05 57.98
CA PRO A 454 32.65 42.97 57.80
C PRO A 454 32.45 43.77 59.12
N VAL A 455 32.39 45.11 58.98
CA VAL A 455 32.13 46.04 60.12
C VAL A 455 30.62 46.28 60.12
N ARG A 456 29.92 45.94 61.22
CA ARG A 456 28.52 46.32 61.43
C ARG A 456 28.51 47.76 61.97
N GLU A 457 27.81 48.67 61.29
CA GLU A 457 27.46 49.94 61.85
C GLU A 457 26.30 49.73 62.83
N GLU A 458 26.47 50.19 64.11
CA GLU A 458 25.41 50.15 65.11
C GLU A 458 24.37 51.27 64.86
#